data_624b94ff96d28375581aa9769df7f04a
#
_entry.id   624b94ff96d28375581aa9769df7f04a
#
_cell.length_a   1.000
_cell.length_b   1.000
_cell.length_c   1.000
_cell.angle_alpha   90.00
_cell.angle_beta   90.00
_cell.angle_gamma   90.00
#
_symmetry.space_group_name_H-M   'P 1'
#
loop_
_entity.id
_entity.type
_entity.pdbx_description
1 polymer ?
#
loop_
_entity_poly.entity_id
_entity_poly.type
_entity_poly.pdbx_seq_one_letter_code
_entity_poly.pdbx_strand_id
1 'polypeptide(L)'
;MPNFSWLTEAGVALPCTLVKEPKYPLQRTEVPERFKLYASDSGVLLAQYPLGAARGIVEGRGDMNFGAVYENIVAQQLVTAGFPLRYFQNNRKGEVDFVIEDSEGRVVPIEVKSGKDYKLHVALNNLLATPDYGVPWAFVLSEANVSVEERAGKSVYYLPLYMTMGFSSLRDDGWGKVPMEEIAF
;
A
#
# COMPACT_ATOMS: atom_id res chain seq x y z
N MET A 1 5.30 25.82 0.12
CA MET A 1 5.40 24.37 -0.21
C MET A 1 6.86 23.99 -0.20
N PRO A 2 7.25 22.85 0.37
CA PRO A 2 8.61 22.40 0.25
C PRO A 2 8.96 22.22 -1.24
N ASN A 3 10.20 22.50 -1.58
CA ASN A 3 10.69 22.68 -2.95
C ASN A 3 10.89 21.36 -3.72
N PHE A 4 9.93 20.40 -3.58
CA PHE A 4 9.99 19.08 -4.24
C PHE A 4 9.01 18.93 -5.42
N SER A 5 8.22 19.98 -5.74
CA SER A 5 7.26 19.93 -6.84
C SER A 5 7.93 19.59 -8.18
N TRP A 6 9.17 20.07 -8.38
CA TRP A 6 9.93 19.77 -9.58
C TRP A 6 10.26 18.28 -9.76
N LEU A 7 10.44 17.49 -8.67
CA LEU A 7 10.65 16.03 -8.77
C LEU A 7 9.40 15.31 -9.26
N THR A 8 8.24 15.75 -8.78
CA THR A 8 6.95 15.16 -9.18
C THR A 8 6.56 15.61 -10.58
N GLU A 9 6.78 16.87 -10.94
CA GLU A 9 6.56 17.41 -12.29
C GLU A 9 7.48 16.76 -13.32
N ALA A 10 8.74 16.46 -12.95
CA ALA A 10 9.68 15.72 -13.78
C ALA A 10 9.37 14.21 -13.86
N GLY A 11 8.37 13.71 -13.12
CA GLY A 11 8.02 12.30 -13.08
C GLY A 11 9.06 11.40 -12.39
N VAL A 12 9.95 11.98 -11.58
CA VAL A 12 11.02 11.23 -10.87
C VAL A 12 10.56 10.71 -9.52
N ALA A 13 9.59 11.39 -8.89
CA ALA A 13 9.04 11.01 -7.59
C ALA A 13 7.52 10.95 -7.61
N LEU A 14 6.98 10.03 -6.81
CA LEU A 14 5.56 9.79 -6.61
C LEU A 14 5.18 10.29 -5.21
N PRO A 15 4.41 11.37 -5.08
CA PRO A 15 3.98 11.88 -3.79
C PRO A 15 2.85 10.99 -3.23
N CYS A 16 2.97 10.63 -1.96
CA CYS A 16 1.95 9.91 -1.21
C CYS A 16 1.52 10.78 -0.04
N THR A 17 0.28 11.30 -0.09
CA THR A 17 -0.22 12.34 0.84
C THR A 17 -0.84 11.70 2.09
N LEU A 18 -0.63 12.31 3.25
CA LEU A 18 -1.29 11.89 4.48
C LEU A 18 -2.79 12.17 4.42
N VAL A 19 -3.60 11.20 4.85
CA VAL A 19 -5.00 11.41 5.22
C VAL A 19 -5.18 11.27 6.74
N LYS A 20 -5.91 12.22 7.36
CA LYS A 20 -6.18 12.20 8.81
C LYS A 20 -7.23 11.17 9.20
N GLU A 21 -8.20 10.98 8.33
CA GLU A 21 -9.30 10.04 8.52
C GLU A 21 -9.50 9.24 7.23
N PRO A 22 -9.43 7.91 7.28
CA PRO A 22 -9.63 7.07 6.10
C PRO A 22 -11.14 6.90 5.83
N LYS A 23 -11.80 8.01 5.47
CA LYS A 23 -13.22 8.09 5.13
C LYS A 23 -13.41 8.65 3.73
N TYR A 24 -14.36 8.12 3.00
CA TYR A 24 -14.73 8.61 1.68
C TYR A 24 -15.38 10.01 1.74
N PRO A 25 -15.03 10.94 0.83
CA PRO A 25 -13.88 10.87 -0.07
C PRO A 25 -12.59 11.25 0.67
N LEU A 26 -11.52 10.47 0.45
CA LEU A 26 -10.22 10.63 1.12
C LEU A 26 -9.61 12.03 0.95
N GLN A 27 -9.86 12.64 -0.21
CA GLN A 27 -9.37 13.99 -0.53
C GLN A 27 -9.77 15.03 0.53
N ARG A 28 -10.92 14.86 1.19
CA ARG A 28 -11.39 15.81 2.22
C ARG A 28 -10.52 15.86 3.46
N THR A 29 -9.76 14.82 3.73
CA THR A 29 -8.93 14.69 4.93
C THR A 29 -7.44 14.67 4.63
N GLU A 30 -7.05 14.95 3.38
CA GLU A 30 -5.66 15.11 2.99
C GLU A 30 -4.97 16.26 3.73
N VAL A 31 -3.69 16.07 4.01
CA VAL A 31 -2.79 17.08 4.57
C VAL A 31 -1.63 17.26 3.59
N PRO A 32 -1.74 18.16 2.62
CA PRO A 32 -0.77 18.30 1.53
C PRO A 32 0.66 18.59 1.98
N GLU A 33 0.83 19.18 3.18
CA GLU A 33 2.13 19.49 3.77
C GLU A 33 2.82 18.26 4.38
N ARG A 34 2.09 17.15 4.53
CA ARG A 34 2.59 15.88 5.06
C ARG A 34 2.50 14.80 4.00
N PHE A 35 3.63 14.40 3.51
CA PHE A 35 3.72 13.41 2.44
C PHE A 35 4.98 12.54 2.58
N LYS A 36 4.92 11.36 1.98
CA LYS A 36 6.06 10.52 1.66
C LYS A 36 6.39 10.71 0.18
N LEU A 37 7.63 10.44 -0.21
CA LEU A 37 8.04 10.38 -1.61
C LEU A 37 8.55 8.99 -1.93
N TYR A 38 8.00 8.40 -2.97
CA TYR A 38 8.49 7.16 -3.56
C TYR A 38 9.20 7.48 -4.88
N ALA A 39 10.16 6.67 -5.28
CA ALA A 39 10.78 6.81 -6.60
C ALA A 39 9.80 6.30 -7.67
N SER A 40 9.73 6.98 -8.81
CA SER A 40 8.91 6.54 -9.93
C SER A 40 9.42 5.24 -10.58
N ASP A 41 10.64 4.84 -10.28
CA ASP A 41 11.27 3.61 -10.74
C ASP A 41 12.07 2.96 -9.60
N SER A 42 11.78 1.68 -9.32
CA SER A 42 12.43 0.93 -8.25
C SER A 42 13.89 0.61 -8.57
N GLY A 43 14.28 0.56 -9.85
CA GLY A 43 15.67 0.45 -10.27
C GLY A 43 16.47 1.71 -9.94
N VAL A 44 15.85 2.89 -10.12
CA VAL A 44 16.43 4.17 -9.71
C VAL A 44 16.59 4.25 -8.19
N LEU A 45 15.61 3.74 -7.45
CA LEU A 45 15.72 3.62 -6.00
C LEU A 45 16.90 2.72 -5.61
N LEU A 46 17.00 1.53 -6.20
CA LEU A 46 18.06 0.56 -5.92
C LEU A 46 19.45 1.09 -6.29
N ALA A 47 19.55 1.90 -7.35
CA ALA A 47 20.81 2.52 -7.76
C ALA A 47 21.37 3.51 -6.72
N GLN A 48 20.56 3.98 -5.79
CA GLN A 48 20.98 4.85 -4.69
C GLN A 48 21.55 4.06 -3.49
N TYR A 49 21.36 2.76 -3.45
CA TYR A 49 21.92 1.90 -2.40
C TYR A 49 23.37 1.56 -2.69
N PRO A 50 24.21 1.33 -1.66
CA PRO A 50 25.53 0.76 -1.88
C PRO A 50 25.45 -0.53 -2.71
N LEU A 51 26.40 -0.75 -3.62
CA LEU A 51 26.36 -1.87 -4.57
C LEU A 51 26.12 -3.23 -3.92
N GLY A 52 26.74 -3.48 -2.76
CA GLY A 52 26.54 -4.73 -2.00
C GLY A 52 25.14 -4.90 -1.46
N ALA A 53 24.49 -3.81 -1.05
CA ALA A 53 23.10 -3.80 -0.58
C ALA A 53 22.13 -4.00 -1.76
N ALA A 54 22.30 -3.23 -2.83
CA ALA A 54 21.48 -3.37 -4.04
C ALA A 54 21.53 -4.81 -4.59
N ARG A 55 22.73 -5.40 -4.65
CA ARG A 55 22.91 -6.78 -5.08
C ARG A 55 22.23 -7.78 -4.12
N GLY A 56 22.37 -7.59 -2.81
CA GLY A 56 21.72 -8.44 -1.80
C GLY A 56 20.19 -8.40 -1.90
N ILE A 57 19.62 -7.24 -2.23
CA ILE A 57 18.18 -7.08 -2.48
C ILE A 57 17.77 -7.89 -3.71
N VAL A 58 18.47 -7.75 -4.82
CA VAL A 58 18.14 -8.48 -6.07
C VAL A 58 18.32 -9.99 -5.90
N GLU A 59 19.30 -10.43 -5.11
CA GLU A 59 19.56 -11.85 -4.81
C GLU A 59 18.60 -12.42 -3.72
N GLY A 60 17.71 -11.62 -3.13
CA GLY A 60 16.75 -12.06 -2.12
C GLY A 60 17.40 -12.48 -0.81
N ARG A 61 18.47 -11.82 -0.37
CA ARG A 61 19.13 -12.17 0.90
C ARG A 61 18.25 -11.86 2.10
N GLY A 62 17.91 -12.87 2.87
CA GLY A 62 16.98 -12.80 4.00
C GLY A 62 17.44 -11.97 5.22
N ASP A 63 18.66 -11.44 5.22
CA ASP A 63 19.22 -10.56 6.25
C ASP A 63 19.04 -9.06 5.95
N MET A 64 18.39 -8.74 4.82
CA MET A 64 18.19 -7.37 4.37
C MET A 64 16.75 -6.88 4.59
N ASN A 65 16.62 -5.60 4.94
CA ASN A 65 15.31 -4.96 5.06
C ASN A 65 14.82 -4.50 3.68
N PHE A 66 13.86 -5.23 3.11
CA PHE A 66 13.24 -4.92 1.82
C PHE A 66 12.04 -3.97 1.92
N GLY A 67 11.61 -3.57 3.12
CA GLY A 67 10.38 -2.84 3.35
C GLY A 67 10.21 -1.64 2.42
N ALA A 68 11.22 -0.75 2.39
CA ALA A 68 11.17 0.46 1.56
C ALA A 68 11.10 0.15 0.04
N VAL A 69 11.74 -0.93 -0.41
CA VAL A 69 11.69 -1.35 -1.81
C VAL A 69 10.32 -1.90 -2.17
N TYR A 70 9.73 -2.71 -1.29
CA TYR A 70 8.39 -3.26 -1.49
C TYR A 70 7.32 -2.19 -1.49
N GLU A 71 7.37 -1.25 -0.53
CA GLU A 71 6.48 -0.09 -0.54
C GLU A 71 6.62 0.72 -1.84
N ASN A 72 7.85 0.91 -2.32
CA ASN A 72 8.09 1.63 -3.58
C ASN A 72 7.49 0.90 -4.80
N ILE A 73 7.64 -0.43 -4.87
CA ILE A 73 7.03 -1.25 -5.93
C ILE A 73 5.51 -1.12 -5.88
N VAL A 74 4.91 -1.22 -4.70
CA VAL A 74 3.46 -1.08 -4.53
C VAL A 74 3.01 0.33 -4.91
N ALA A 75 3.73 1.38 -4.52
CA ALA A 75 3.43 2.75 -4.92
C ALA A 75 3.40 2.91 -6.45
N GLN A 76 4.39 2.37 -7.16
CA GLN A 76 4.42 2.38 -8.63
C GLN A 76 3.22 1.66 -9.24
N GLN A 77 2.86 0.48 -8.72
CA GLN A 77 1.73 -0.31 -9.22
C GLN A 77 0.41 0.41 -8.98
N LEU A 78 0.22 1.03 -7.81
CA LEU A 78 -0.99 1.81 -7.51
C LEU A 78 -1.13 3.01 -8.46
N VAL A 79 -0.05 3.74 -8.73
CA VAL A 79 -0.07 4.85 -9.70
C VAL A 79 -0.37 4.34 -11.10
N THR A 80 0.24 3.23 -11.52
CA THR A 80 -0.03 2.59 -12.82
C THR A 80 -1.49 2.16 -12.96
N ALA A 81 -2.08 1.66 -11.85
CA ALA A 81 -3.50 1.34 -11.77
C ALA A 81 -4.40 2.59 -11.68
N GLY A 82 -3.81 3.80 -11.63
CA GLY A 82 -4.51 5.08 -11.63
C GLY A 82 -5.01 5.54 -10.28
N PHE A 83 -4.49 4.99 -9.17
CA PHE A 83 -4.82 5.46 -7.83
C PHE A 83 -3.91 6.62 -7.40
N PRO A 84 -4.48 7.71 -6.86
CA PRO A 84 -3.71 8.69 -6.11
C PRO A 84 -3.11 8.02 -4.87
N LEU A 85 -1.80 8.26 -4.62
CA LEU A 85 -1.16 7.71 -3.45
C LEU A 85 -1.53 8.47 -2.19
N ARG A 86 -2.06 7.76 -1.22
CA ARG A 86 -2.40 8.26 0.11
C ARG A 86 -1.99 7.26 1.17
N TYR A 87 -1.58 7.74 2.33
CA TYR A 87 -1.32 6.92 3.50
C TYR A 87 -2.09 7.44 4.71
N PHE A 88 -2.33 6.57 5.68
CA PHE A 88 -2.97 6.95 6.93
C PHE A 88 -1.95 6.92 8.06
N GLN A 89 -1.96 7.95 8.91
CA GLN A 89 -1.17 7.98 10.13
C GLN A 89 -1.93 8.66 11.25
N ASN A 90 -1.94 8.00 12.41
CA ASN A 90 -2.51 8.54 13.64
C ASN A 90 -1.64 8.14 14.84
N ASN A 91 -1.40 9.10 15.76
CA ASN A 91 -0.51 8.87 16.91
C ASN A 91 -0.95 7.73 17.83
N ARG A 92 -2.24 7.41 17.86
CA ARG A 92 -2.81 6.34 18.70
C ARG A 92 -3.00 5.02 17.96
N LYS A 93 -3.17 5.08 16.65
CA LYS A 93 -3.53 3.92 15.82
C LYS A 93 -2.36 3.38 15.00
N GLY A 94 -1.32 4.16 14.82
CA GLY A 94 -0.16 3.83 14.00
C GLY A 94 -0.28 4.34 12.57
N GLU A 95 0.51 3.76 11.67
CA GLU A 95 0.59 4.11 10.25
C GLU A 95 0.21 2.90 9.40
N VAL A 96 -0.61 3.13 8.35
CA VAL A 96 -0.94 2.19 7.29
C VAL A 96 -0.36 2.73 5.99
N ASP A 97 0.36 1.89 5.26
CA ASP A 97 1.24 2.29 4.16
C ASP A 97 0.47 2.98 3.03
N PHE A 98 -0.68 2.41 2.62
CA PHE A 98 -1.54 3.03 1.62
C PHE A 98 -3.02 2.92 1.98
N VAL A 99 -3.80 3.90 1.51
CA VAL A 99 -5.26 3.87 1.52
C VAL A 99 -5.76 4.33 0.16
N ILE A 100 -6.63 3.54 -0.45
CA ILE A 100 -7.22 3.82 -1.77
C ILE A 100 -8.74 3.88 -1.68
N GLU A 101 -9.37 4.39 -2.72
CA GLU A 101 -10.82 4.37 -2.91
C GLU A 101 -11.14 3.46 -4.09
N ASP A 102 -12.02 2.49 -3.90
CA ASP A 102 -12.49 1.67 -5.00
C ASP A 102 -13.60 2.36 -5.82
N SER A 103 -14.10 1.70 -6.87
CA SER A 103 -15.15 2.22 -7.74
C SER A 103 -16.47 2.52 -7.05
N GLU A 104 -16.74 1.88 -5.92
CA GLU A 104 -17.95 2.11 -5.11
C GLU A 104 -17.76 3.16 -4.01
N GLY A 105 -16.58 3.81 -3.97
CA GLY A 105 -16.24 4.79 -2.94
C GLY A 105 -15.92 4.18 -1.58
N ARG A 106 -15.59 2.89 -1.52
CA ARG A 106 -15.15 2.25 -0.29
C ARG A 106 -13.67 2.50 -0.08
N VAL A 107 -13.30 2.81 1.15
CA VAL A 107 -11.90 3.00 1.52
C VAL A 107 -11.27 1.65 1.82
N VAL A 108 -10.20 1.33 1.12
CA VAL A 108 -9.47 0.07 1.24
C VAL A 108 -8.03 0.35 1.70
N PRO A 109 -7.67 -0.01 2.93
CA PRO A 109 -6.29 0.10 3.40
C PRO A 109 -5.43 -1.05 2.87
N ILE A 110 -4.17 -0.74 2.63
CA ILE A 110 -3.15 -1.66 2.13
C ILE A 110 -1.92 -1.53 3.01
N GLU A 111 -1.49 -2.64 3.56
CA GLU A 111 -0.25 -2.76 4.34
C GLU A 111 0.76 -3.57 3.53
N VAL A 112 2.03 -3.16 3.54
CA VAL A 112 3.12 -3.83 2.83
C VAL A 112 4.08 -4.45 3.84
N LYS A 113 4.41 -5.71 3.69
CA LYS A 113 5.28 -6.44 4.60
C LYS A 113 6.40 -7.15 3.85
N SER A 114 7.63 -6.92 4.31
CA SER A 114 8.81 -7.67 3.90
C SER A 114 9.23 -8.59 5.04
N GLY A 115 9.17 -9.89 4.84
CA GLY A 115 9.63 -10.86 5.83
C GLY A 115 8.54 -11.76 6.42
N LYS A 116 8.92 -12.56 7.43
CA LYS A 116 8.11 -13.69 7.90
C LYS A 116 6.94 -13.26 8.80
N ASP A 117 7.02 -12.09 9.45
CA ASP A 117 6.00 -11.62 10.40
C ASP A 117 4.90 -10.78 9.71
N TYR A 118 4.58 -11.11 8.46
CA TYR A 118 3.63 -10.36 7.63
C TYR A 118 2.20 -10.32 8.20
N LYS A 119 1.85 -11.19 9.16
CA LYS A 119 0.57 -11.19 9.87
C LYS A 119 0.51 -10.24 11.08
N LEU A 120 1.64 -9.59 11.41
CA LEU A 120 1.71 -8.60 12.49
C LEU A 120 1.54 -7.18 11.90
N HIS A 121 0.33 -6.64 12.02
CA HIS A 121 -0.03 -5.32 11.49
C HIS A 121 -0.96 -4.59 12.46
N VAL A 122 -0.40 -4.11 13.56
CA VAL A 122 -1.15 -3.46 14.66
C VAL A 122 -1.94 -2.25 14.17
N ALA A 123 -1.35 -1.41 13.33
CA ALA A 123 -1.99 -0.20 12.82
C ALA A 123 -3.22 -0.54 11.96
N LEU A 124 -3.09 -1.52 11.05
CA LEU A 124 -4.19 -1.99 10.23
C LEU A 124 -5.33 -2.57 11.09
N ASN A 125 -5.00 -3.38 12.10
CA ASN A 125 -6.00 -3.93 13.02
C ASN A 125 -6.75 -2.81 13.77
N ASN A 126 -6.04 -1.78 14.27
CA ASN A 126 -6.63 -0.63 14.93
C ASN A 126 -7.55 0.17 13.99
N LEU A 127 -7.17 0.28 12.72
CA LEU A 127 -7.97 0.93 11.71
C LEU A 127 -9.25 0.14 11.44
N LEU A 128 -9.15 -1.16 11.21
CA LEU A 128 -10.29 -2.06 10.98
C LEU A 128 -11.25 -2.11 12.17
N ALA A 129 -10.72 -2.08 13.39
CA ALA A 129 -11.52 -2.08 14.63
C ALA A 129 -12.24 -0.74 14.88
N THR A 130 -12.06 0.28 14.03
CA THR A 130 -12.71 1.59 14.18
C THR A 130 -13.98 1.63 13.32
N PRO A 131 -15.19 1.48 13.90
CA PRO A 131 -16.43 1.40 13.13
C PRO A 131 -16.71 2.66 12.31
N ASP A 132 -16.32 3.82 12.85
CA ASP A 132 -16.54 5.14 12.27
C ASP A 132 -15.82 5.34 10.91
N TYR A 133 -14.81 4.52 10.59
CA TYR A 133 -14.12 4.58 9.31
C TYR A 133 -14.84 3.82 8.18
N GLY A 134 -15.75 2.92 8.51
CA GLY A 134 -16.57 2.20 7.52
C GLY A 134 -15.75 1.32 6.56
N VAL A 135 -14.52 0.97 6.92
CA VAL A 135 -13.63 0.14 6.08
C VAL A 135 -14.20 -1.27 5.97
N PRO A 136 -14.46 -1.79 4.76
CA PRO A 136 -15.10 -3.11 4.59
C PRO A 136 -14.13 -4.28 4.66
N TRP A 137 -12.92 -4.13 4.12
CA TRP A 137 -11.84 -5.11 4.10
C TRP A 137 -10.50 -4.42 3.96
N ALA A 138 -9.41 -5.18 3.98
CA ALA A 138 -8.04 -4.68 3.79
C ALA A 138 -7.17 -5.66 3.00
N PHE A 139 -6.07 -5.16 2.45
CA PHE A 139 -5.02 -5.97 1.86
C PHE A 139 -3.75 -5.91 2.70
N VAL A 140 -3.06 -7.05 2.78
CA VAL A 140 -1.68 -7.15 3.25
C VAL A 140 -0.86 -7.76 2.12
N LEU A 141 0.09 -7.01 1.61
CA LEU A 141 0.96 -7.42 0.51
C LEU A 141 2.29 -7.91 1.05
N SER A 142 2.70 -9.10 0.64
CA SER A 142 3.93 -9.74 1.13
C SER A 142 4.49 -10.73 0.11
N GLU A 143 5.51 -11.50 0.49
CA GLU A 143 6.00 -12.64 -0.30
C GLU A 143 5.18 -13.92 -0.07
N ALA A 144 4.23 -13.91 0.85
CA ALA A 144 3.44 -15.09 1.19
C ALA A 144 2.38 -15.39 0.10
N ASN A 145 1.90 -16.62 0.10
CA ASN A 145 0.80 -17.04 -0.76
C ASN A 145 -0.52 -16.38 -0.36
N VAL A 146 -1.49 -16.44 -1.28
CA VAL A 146 -2.86 -15.95 -1.05
C VAL A 146 -3.48 -16.62 0.16
N SER A 147 -4.02 -15.81 1.06
CA SER A 147 -4.85 -16.29 2.17
C SER A 147 -5.82 -15.18 2.63
N VAL A 148 -6.87 -15.58 3.34
CA VAL A 148 -7.86 -14.65 3.89
C VAL A 148 -8.02 -14.95 5.38
N GLU A 149 -8.03 -13.90 6.19
CA GLU A 149 -8.33 -14.00 7.63
C GLU A 149 -9.37 -12.97 8.02
N GLU A 150 -10.15 -13.28 9.03
CA GLU A 150 -11.03 -12.29 9.64
C GLU A 150 -10.32 -11.54 10.78
N ARG A 151 -10.40 -10.22 10.75
CA ARG A 151 -9.90 -9.32 11.78
C ARG A 151 -10.96 -8.27 12.11
N ALA A 152 -11.34 -8.17 13.37
CA ALA A 152 -12.41 -7.26 13.81
C ALA A 152 -13.74 -7.42 13.02
N GLY A 153 -14.07 -8.66 12.61
CA GLY A 153 -15.26 -8.96 11.80
C GLY A 153 -15.19 -8.49 10.36
N LYS A 154 -13.99 -8.28 9.83
CA LYS A 154 -13.73 -7.84 8.45
C LYS A 154 -12.68 -8.72 7.80
N SER A 155 -12.78 -8.92 6.50
CA SER A 155 -11.83 -9.74 5.74
C SER A 155 -10.52 -8.99 5.51
N VAL A 156 -9.41 -9.65 5.81
CA VAL A 156 -8.06 -9.22 5.46
C VAL A 156 -7.51 -10.21 4.45
N TYR A 157 -7.25 -9.72 3.25
CA TYR A 157 -6.69 -10.50 2.15
C TYR A 157 -5.17 -10.37 2.14
N TYR A 158 -4.48 -11.46 2.37
CA TYR A 158 -3.03 -11.55 2.23
C TYR A 158 -2.72 -11.95 0.80
N LEU A 159 -1.98 -11.12 0.08
CA LEU A 159 -1.70 -11.31 -1.33
C LEU A 159 -0.19 -11.20 -1.60
N PRO A 160 0.34 -12.00 -2.54
CA PRO A 160 1.68 -11.77 -3.08
C PRO A 160 1.80 -10.37 -3.69
N LEU A 161 2.96 -9.73 -3.53
CA LEU A 161 3.22 -8.38 -4.06
C LEU A 161 2.85 -8.21 -5.54
N TYR A 162 3.13 -9.21 -6.38
CA TYR A 162 2.85 -9.13 -7.82
C TYR A 162 1.35 -9.02 -8.15
N MET A 163 0.45 -9.39 -7.24
CA MET A 163 -1.00 -9.29 -7.46
C MET A 163 -1.50 -7.85 -7.46
N THR A 164 -0.69 -6.88 -7.03
CA THR A 164 -1.00 -5.45 -7.20
C THR A 164 -1.19 -5.05 -8.66
N MET A 165 -0.63 -5.79 -9.61
CA MET A 165 -0.86 -5.59 -11.05
C MET A 165 -2.35 -5.69 -11.44
N GLY A 166 -3.14 -6.44 -10.67
CA GLY A 166 -4.59 -6.58 -10.87
C GLY A 166 -5.43 -5.49 -10.22
N PHE A 167 -4.84 -4.56 -9.49
CA PHE A 167 -5.60 -3.57 -8.72
C PHE A 167 -6.34 -2.54 -9.59
N SER A 168 -6.03 -2.41 -10.87
CA SER A 168 -6.86 -1.65 -11.81
C SER A 168 -8.32 -2.09 -11.80
N SER A 169 -8.59 -3.39 -11.59
CA SER A 169 -9.94 -3.93 -11.49
C SER A 169 -10.73 -3.42 -10.27
N LEU A 170 -10.06 -2.90 -9.22
CA LEU A 170 -10.73 -2.22 -8.10
C LEU A 170 -11.40 -0.92 -8.53
N ARG A 171 -10.96 -0.33 -9.66
CA ARG A 171 -11.57 0.88 -10.25
C ARG A 171 -12.71 0.58 -11.22
N ASP A 172 -12.76 -0.60 -11.79
CA ASP A 172 -13.62 -0.98 -12.90
C ASP A 172 -14.75 -1.95 -12.50
N ASP A 173 -15.25 -1.90 -11.27
CA ASP A 173 -16.30 -2.78 -10.73
C ASP A 173 -16.00 -4.30 -10.81
N GLY A 174 -14.78 -4.68 -11.16
CA GLY A 174 -14.39 -6.08 -11.39
C GLY A 174 -14.04 -6.85 -10.11
N TRP A 175 -13.60 -6.16 -9.09
CA TRP A 175 -13.14 -6.78 -7.85
C TRP A 175 -14.32 -7.13 -6.92
N GLY A 176 -14.69 -8.24 -6.74
CA GLY A 176 -15.83 -8.70 -5.93
C GLY A 176 -16.81 -9.52 -6.76
N LYS A 177 -16.59 -9.57 -8.07
CA LYS A 177 -17.32 -10.47 -8.96
C LYS A 177 -16.58 -11.79 -9.20
N VAL A 178 -15.26 -11.84 -8.90
CA VAL A 178 -14.50 -13.10 -8.91
C VAL A 178 -14.54 -13.67 -7.49
N PRO A 179 -15.18 -14.81 -7.25
CA PRO A 179 -15.13 -15.46 -5.95
C PRO A 179 -13.65 -15.73 -5.61
N MET A 180 -13.19 -15.25 -4.45
CA MET A 180 -11.79 -15.48 -4.02
C MET A 180 -11.48 -16.98 -3.89
N GLU A 181 -12.50 -17.82 -3.78
CA GLU A 181 -12.42 -19.28 -3.82
C GLU A 181 -11.90 -19.83 -5.17
N GLU A 182 -12.07 -19.06 -6.26
CA GLU A 182 -11.55 -19.42 -7.58
C GLU A 182 -10.09 -18.96 -7.82
N ILE A 183 -9.53 -18.14 -6.93
CA ILE A 183 -8.14 -17.67 -7.00
C ILE A 183 -7.20 -18.58 -6.18
N ALA A 184 -7.73 -19.44 -5.34
CA ALA A 184 -6.95 -20.43 -4.60
C ALA A 184 -6.56 -21.59 -5.55
N PHE A 185 -5.30 -21.56 -6.00
CA PHE A 185 -4.66 -22.68 -6.72
C PHE A 185 -4.10 -23.71 -5.73
#